data_59fcaa9d7f007961faa95536173ec1f6
#
_entry.id   59fcaa9d7f007961faa95536173ec1f6
#
_cell.length_a   1.000
_cell.length_b   1.000
_cell.length_c   1.000
_cell.angle_alpha   90.00
_cell.angle_beta   90.00
_cell.angle_gamma   90.00
#
_symmetry.space_group_name_H-M   'P 1'
#
loop_
_entity.id
_entity.type
_entity.pdbx_description
1 polymer ?
#
loop_
_entity_poly.entity_id
_entity_poly.type
_entity_poly.pdbx_seq_one_letter_code
_entity_poly.pdbx_strand_id
1 'polypeptide(L)'
;GKLFNDQKPYTLTFGCIYDGEEIIDEVLVSLFRAPHSYTGENSTEITCHGSSYILQQVMQLLIKNGCRMAQPGEYTQRAFLNGKMDLSQAEAVADLIASSSAATHRLAMSQMRGGFSKELTDLRNKLLNFTSMIELELDFSEEDVEFADRSALRKLADEIEQVISRLVHSFSVGNAIKNGVPVAIIGETNAGKSTLLKRLLREDRALVSDIH
;
A
#
# COMPACT_ATOMS: atom_id res chain seq x y z
N GLY A 1 38.74 1.49 -9.75
CA GLY A 1 37.59 1.40 -8.83
C GLY A 1 36.91 0.05 -8.96
N LYS A 2 36.21 -0.43 -7.95
CA LYS A 2 35.43 -1.67 -8.06
C LYS A 2 34.29 -1.43 -9.05
N LEU A 3 34.05 -2.40 -9.94
CA LEU A 3 32.91 -2.34 -10.83
C LEU A 3 31.62 -2.32 -9.99
N PHE A 4 30.65 -1.50 -10.39
CA PHE A 4 29.37 -1.36 -9.69
C PHE A 4 28.64 -2.72 -9.54
N ASN A 5 28.76 -3.59 -10.56
CA ASN A 5 28.14 -4.92 -10.53
C ASN A 5 28.72 -5.89 -9.49
N ASP A 6 29.96 -5.66 -9.04
CA ASP A 6 30.64 -6.52 -8.06
C ASP A 6 30.36 -6.09 -6.61
N GLN A 7 29.54 -5.07 -6.40
CA GLN A 7 29.21 -4.58 -5.08
C GLN A 7 28.14 -5.45 -4.42
N LYS A 8 28.29 -5.60 -3.11
CA LYS A 8 27.31 -6.35 -2.31
C LYS A 8 25.96 -5.63 -2.29
N PRO A 9 24.84 -6.37 -2.26
CA PRO A 9 23.53 -5.75 -2.04
C PRO A 9 23.48 -5.05 -0.68
N TYR A 10 22.59 -4.06 -0.56
CA TYR A 10 22.43 -3.22 0.64
C TYR A 10 23.67 -2.43 1.01
N THR A 11 24.50 -2.07 0.04
CA THR A 11 25.63 -1.19 0.25
C THR A 11 25.36 0.19 -0.33
N LEU A 12 25.83 1.20 0.39
CA LEU A 12 25.83 2.59 -0.05
C LEU A 12 27.22 2.90 -0.59
N THR A 13 27.29 3.40 -1.80
CA THR A 13 28.55 3.72 -2.48
C THR A 13 28.57 5.18 -2.88
N PHE A 14 29.62 5.88 -2.50
CA PHE A 14 29.88 7.22 -3.01
C PHE A 14 30.52 7.15 -4.40
N GLY A 15 30.10 8.03 -5.30
CA GLY A 15 30.64 8.13 -6.66
C GLY A 15 30.18 9.39 -7.37
N CYS A 16 30.58 9.53 -8.62
CA CYS A 16 30.19 10.64 -9.48
C CYS A 16 29.36 10.12 -10.65
N ILE A 17 28.39 10.90 -11.10
CA ILE A 17 27.65 10.67 -12.34
C ILE A 17 28.26 11.55 -13.43
N TYR A 18 28.53 10.94 -14.59
CA TYR A 18 29.13 11.58 -15.74
C TYR A 18 28.18 11.54 -16.96
N ASP A 19 28.09 12.62 -17.73
CA ASP A 19 27.66 12.60 -19.13
C ASP A 19 28.87 12.87 -20.03
N GLY A 20 29.43 11.83 -20.62
CA GLY A 20 30.72 11.91 -21.28
C GLY A 20 31.87 12.17 -20.30
N GLU A 21 32.54 13.29 -20.45
CA GLU A 21 33.65 13.73 -19.57
C GLU A 21 33.19 14.70 -18.47
N GLU A 22 31.95 15.19 -18.55
CA GLU A 22 31.42 16.18 -17.61
C GLU A 22 30.82 15.48 -16.37
N ILE A 23 31.19 15.95 -15.18
CA ILE A 23 30.60 15.51 -13.92
C ILE A 23 29.27 16.27 -13.72
N ILE A 24 28.17 15.53 -13.65
CA ILE A 24 26.84 16.09 -13.33
C ILE A 24 26.71 16.32 -11.84
N ASP A 25 27.07 15.32 -11.02
CA ASP A 25 26.97 15.41 -9.56
C ASP A 25 27.80 14.32 -8.86
N GLU A 26 28.11 14.57 -7.59
CA GLU A 26 28.60 13.58 -6.64
C GLU A 26 27.42 12.96 -5.90
N VAL A 27 27.29 11.64 -5.95
CA VAL A 27 26.08 10.93 -5.54
C VAL A 27 26.36 9.78 -4.58
N LEU A 28 25.33 9.39 -3.84
CA LEU A 28 25.29 8.14 -3.12
C LEU A 28 24.39 7.16 -3.87
N VAL A 29 24.89 5.97 -4.11
CA VAL A 29 24.16 4.92 -4.84
C VAL A 29 23.92 3.73 -3.92
N SER A 30 22.64 3.37 -3.75
CA SER A 30 22.21 2.17 -3.03
C SER A 30 21.87 1.07 -4.02
N LEU A 31 22.36 -0.13 -3.77
CA LEU A 31 22.15 -1.29 -4.63
C LEU A 31 21.28 -2.33 -3.94
N PHE A 32 20.19 -2.74 -4.60
CA PHE A 32 19.30 -3.79 -4.16
C PHE A 32 19.27 -4.93 -5.18
N ARG A 33 19.34 -6.17 -4.70
CA ARG A 33 19.28 -7.37 -5.55
C ARG A 33 18.01 -8.16 -5.29
N ALA A 34 17.45 -8.70 -6.36
CA ALA A 34 16.31 -9.61 -6.26
C ALA A 34 16.64 -10.80 -5.35
N PRO A 35 15.67 -11.31 -4.59
CA PRO A 35 14.31 -10.81 -4.39
C PRO A 35 14.19 -9.74 -3.30
N HIS A 36 15.29 -9.24 -2.77
CA HIS A 36 15.35 -8.36 -1.59
C HIS A 36 15.37 -6.88 -1.98
N SER A 37 14.32 -6.43 -2.66
CA SER A 37 14.03 -5.03 -2.98
C SER A 37 12.54 -4.74 -2.78
N TYR A 38 12.12 -3.50 -2.94
CA TYR A 38 10.70 -3.14 -2.85
C TYR A 38 9.87 -3.87 -3.91
N THR A 39 10.33 -3.87 -5.16
CA THR A 39 9.63 -4.52 -6.26
C THR A 39 9.90 -6.02 -6.38
N GLY A 40 10.88 -6.56 -5.63
CA GLY A 40 11.37 -7.93 -5.81
C GLY A 40 12.34 -8.10 -6.97
N GLU A 41 12.65 -7.03 -7.71
CA GLU A 41 13.59 -7.00 -8.83
C GLU A 41 14.91 -6.35 -8.42
N ASN A 42 15.94 -6.44 -9.28
CA ASN A 42 17.15 -5.65 -9.07
C ASN A 42 16.81 -4.17 -9.20
N SER A 43 17.20 -3.37 -8.23
CA SER A 43 16.96 -1.94 -8.23
C SER A 43 18.15 -1.16 -7.68
N THR A 44 18.24 0.09 -8.10
CA THR A 44 19.28 1.03 -7.69
C THR A 44 18.62 2.35 -7.34
N GLU A 45 19.02 2.91 -6.21
CA GLU A 45 18.62 4.26 -5.80
C GLU A 45 19.82 5.18 -5.92
N ILE A 46 19.63 6.32 -6.57
CA ILE A 46 20.63 7.35 -6.75
C ILE A 46 20.19 8.58 -5.96
N THR A 47 20.97 8.94 -4.96
CA THR A 47 20.75 10.13 -4.14
C THR A 47 21.71 11.21 -4.59
N CYS A 48 21.20 12.30 -5.13
CA CYS A 48 21.94 13.47 -5.62
C CYS A 48 21.58 14.73 -4.85
N HIS A 49 22.32 15.81 -5.08
CA HIS A 49 22.01 17.10 -4.47
C HIS A 49 20.62 17.59 -4.90
N GLY A 50 19.91 18.27 -3.98
CA GLY A 50 18.51 18.69 -4.12
C GLY A 50 18.24 19.83 -5.10
N SER A 51 19.07 20.00 -6.13
CA SER A 51 18.86 20.97 -7.21
C SER A 51 17.94 20.41 -8.27
N SER A 52 16.89 21.16 -8.64
CA SER A 52 16.00 20.79 -9.74
C SER A 52 16.74 20.58 -11.06
N TYR A 53 17.81 21.35 -11.29
CA TYR A 53 18.66 21.21 -12.47
C TYR A 53 19.38 19.85 -12.47
N ILE A 54 20.03 19.48 -11.36
CA ILE A 54 20.76 18.20 -11.25
C ILE A 54 19.80 17.03 -11.42
N LEU A 55 18.63 17.06 -10.76
CA LEU A 55 17.61 16.02 -10.90
C LEU A 55 17.17 15.83 -12.36
N GLN A 56 16.98 16.93 -13.10
CA GLN A 56 16.64 16.89 -14.51
C GLN A 56 17.78 16.29 -15.35
N GLN A 57 19.02 16.68 -15.13
CA GLN A 57 20.18 16.17 -15.84
C GLN A 57 20.36 14.66 -15.63
N VAL A 58 20.28 14.20 -14.38
CA VAL A 58 20.36 12.78 -14.05
C VAL A 58 19.22 12.00 -14.71
N MET A 59 17.99 12.52 -14.68
CA MET A 59 16.84 11.88 -15.32
C MET A 59 17.00 11.80 -16.85
N GLN A 60 17.44 12.89 -17.50
CA GLN A 60 17.69 12.92 -18.93
C GLN A 60 18.80 11.93 -19.33
N LEU A 61 19.87 11.85 -18.53
CA LEU A 61 20.94 10.89 -18.75
C LEU A 61 20.44 9.46 -18.68
N LEU A 62 19.60 9.11 -17.71
CA LEU A 62 19.01 7.78 -17.61
C LEU A 62 18.14 7.46 -18.83
N ILE A 63 17.30 8.41 -19.29
CA ILE A 63 16.45 8.24 -20.47
C ILE A 63 17.31 8.09 -21.73
N LYS A 64 18.36 8.89 -21.90
CA LYS A 64 19.34 8.80 -23.01
C LYS A 64 20.01 7.41 -23.07
N ASN A 65 20.18 6.77 -21.90
CA ASN A 65 20.73 5.42 -21.78
C ASN A 65 19.67 4.30 -21.77
N GLY A 66 18.44 4.56 -22.25
CA GLY A 66 17.43 3.54 -22.51
C GLY A 66 16.44 3.29 -21.36
N CYS A 67 16.52 4.07 -20.28
CA CYS A 67 15.48 4.04 -19.26
C CYS A 67 14.22 4.77 -19.76
N ARG A 68 13.08 4.48 -19.12
CA ARG A 68 11.84 5.23 -19.29
C ARG A 68 11.31 5.67 -17.93
N MET A 69 10.47 6.68 -17.94
CA MET A 69 9.73 7.06 -16.75
C MET A 69 8.77 5.94 -16.34
N ALA A 70 8.71 5.66 -15.04
CA ALA A 70 7.72 4.77 -14.49
C ALA A 70 6.34 5.42 -14.52
N GLN A 71 5.31 4.62 -14.74
CA GLN A 71 3.92 5.08 -14.62
C GLN A 71 3.55 5.26 -13.12
N PRO A 72 2.59 6.13 -12.80
CA PRO A 72 2.10 6.24 -11.43
C PRO A 72 1.68 4.88 -10.86
N GLY A 73 2.21 4.52 -9.69
CA GLY A 73 1.95 3.23 -9.03
C GLY A 73 2.71 2.02 -9.60
N GLU A 74 3.52 2.17 -10.63
CA GLU A 74 4.21 1.05 -11.29
C GLU A 74 5.12 0.26 -10.34
N TYR A 75 5.82 0.91 -9.42
CA TYR A 75 6.64 0.20 -8.42
C TYR A 75 5.82 -0.73 -7.53
N THR A 76 4.67 -0.26 -7.06
CA THR A 76 3.75 -1.04 -6.23
C THR A 76 3.09 -2.16 -7.04
N GLN A 77 2.74 -1.90 -8.30
CA GLN A 77 2.23 -2.92 -9.22
C GLN A 77 3.25 -4.05 -9.43
N ARG A 78 4.53 -3.72 -9.66
CA ARG A 78 5.59 -4.72 -9.80
C ARG A 78 5.80 -5.51 -8.51
N ALA A 79 5.77 -4.84 -7.36
CA ALA A 79 5.85 -5.51 -6.06
C ALA A 79 4.71 -6.52 -5.87
N PHE A 80 3.48 -6.16 -6.24
CA PHE A 80 2.33 -7.07 -6.22
C PHE A 80 2.52 -8.25 -7.18
N LEU A 81 2.88 -8.01 -8.45
CA LEU A 81 3.10 -9.07 -9.44
C LEU A 81 4.22 -10.03 -9.05
N ASN A 82 5.24 -9.56 -8.35
CA ASN A 82 6.34 -10.35 -7.84
C ASN A 82 6.07 -10.98 -6.45
N GLY A 83 4.83 -10.92 -5.96
CA GLY A 83 4.41 -11.55 -4.71
C GLY A 83 5.02 -10.94 -3.44
N LYS A 84 5.50 -9.69 -3.51
CA LYS A 84 6.05 -8.96 -2.34
C LYS A 84 4.96 -8.45 -1.42
N MET A 85 3.78 -8.24 -1.95
CA MET A 85 2.59 -7.78 -1.24
C MET A 85 1.34 -8.30 -1.93
N ASP A 86 0.24 -8.38 -1.22
CA ASP A 86 -1.07 -8.66 -1.78
C ASP A 86 -1.78 -7.38 -2.28
N LEU A 87 -2.96 -7.54 -2.91
CA LEU A 87 -3.70 -6.41 -3.47
C LEU A 87 -4.13 -5.41 -2.39
N SER A 88 -4.56 -5.89 -1.22
CA SER A 88 -4.98 -5.03 -0.11
C SER A 88 -3.81 -4.18 0.41
N GLN A 89 -2.63 -4.77 0.49
CA GLN A 89 -1.40 -4.06 0.85
C GLN A 89 -0.99 -3.04 -0.22
N ALA A 90 -1.14 -3.38 -1.50
CA ALA A 90 -0.85 -2.48 -2.61
C ALA A 90 -1.79 -1.25 -2.62
N GLU A 91 -3.08 -1.46 -2.35
CA GLU A 91 -4.04 -0.37 -2.19
C GLU A 91 -3.70 0.51 -0.96
N ALA A 92 -3.30 -0.12 0.14
CA ALA A 92 -2.90 0.59 1.35
C ALA A 92 -1.69 1.51 1.15
N VAL A 93 -0.79 1.22 0.21
CA VAL A 93 0.32 2.13 -0.16
C VAL A 93 -0.23 3.44 -0.73
N ALA A 94 -1.23 3.37 -1.63
CA ALA A 94 -1.86 4.57 -2.18
C ALA A 94 -2.59 5.37 -1.09
N ASP A 95 -3.30 4.69 -0.20
CA ASP A 95 -3.98 5.31 0.93
C ASP A 95 -3.00 5.98 1.92
N LEU A 96 -1.84 5.35 2.14
CA LEU A 96 -0.80 5.91 2.98
C LEU A 96 -0.25 7.22 2.40
N ILE A 97 0.00 7.25 1.08
CA ILE A 97 0.49 8.44 0.37
C ILE A 97 -0.57 9.55 0.41
N ALA A 98 -1.86 9.22 0.26
CA ALA A 98 -2.97 10.16 0.28
C ALA A 98 -3.40 10.57 1.69
N SER A 99 -2.84 9.98 2.75
CA SER A 99 -3.28 10.21 4.12
C SER A 99 -3.04 11.65 4.57
N SER A 100 -4.09 12.34 4.99
CA SER A 100 -4.06 13.73 5.47
C SER A 100 -4.25 13.87 6.98
N SER A 101 -4.47 12.77 7.69
CA SER A 101 -4.69 12.76 9.14
C SER A 101 -3.98 11.59 9.83
N ALA A 102 -3.73 11.72 11.13
CA ALA A 102 -3.15 10.64 11.93
C ALA A 102 -4.06 9.39 11.97
N ALA A 103 -5.36 9.55 11.81
CA ALA A 103 -6.32 8.44 11.79
C ALA A 103 -6.22 7.66 10.47
N THR A 104 -6.24 8.35 9.32
CA THR A 104 -6.09 7.73 7.99
C THR A 104 -4.73 7.08 7.84
N HIS A 105 -3.65 7.71 8.33
CA HIS A 105 -2.31 7.13 8.34
C HIS A 105 -2.26 5.81 9.15
N ARG A 106 -2.82 5.77 10.37
CA ARG A 106 -2.84 4.53 11.17
C ARG A 106 -3.62 3.41 10.49
N LEU A 107 -4.75 3.73 9.84
CA LEU A 107 -5.55 2.75 9.10
C LEU A 107 -4.75 2.16 7.93
N ALA A 108 -4.18 3.00 7.08
CA ALA A 108 -3.35 2.59 5.94
C ALA A 108 -2.14 1.76 6.37
N MET A 109 -1.44 2.17 7.44
CA MET A 109 -0.32 1.40 8.00
C MET A 109 -0.73 0.03 8.53
N SER A 110 -1.90 -0.10 9.14
CA SER A 110 -2.43 -1.39 9.60
C SER A 110 -2.73 -2.32 8.43
N GLN A 111 -3.33 -1.81 7.36
CA GLN A 111 -3.59 -2.57 6.15
C GLN A 111 -2.30 -2.97 5.43
N MET A 112 -1.34 -2.05 5.28
CA MET A 112 -0.05 -2.31 4.65
C MET A 112 0.75 -3.41 5.38
N ARG A 113 0.59 -3.55 6.71
CA ARG A 113 1.18 -4.63 7.51
C ARG A 113 0.45 -5.97 7.40
N GLY A 114 -0.57 -6.07 6.55
CA GLY A 114 -1.29 -7.31 6.27
C GLY A 114 -2.23 -7.78 7.37
N GLY A 115 -2.70 -6.89 8.25
CA GLY A 115 -3.60 -7.27 9.34
C GLY A 115 -4.89 -7.95 8.87
N PHE A 116 -5.44 -7.50 7.76
CA PHE A 116 -6.62 -8.07 7.13
C PHE A 116 -6.33 -9.38 6.38
N SER A 117 -5.26 -9.39 5.61
CA SER A 117 -4.87 -10.51 4.75
C SER A 117 -4.52 -11.76 5.53
N LYS A 118 -3.91 -11.61 6.71
CA LYS A 118 -3.60 -12.73 7.60
C LYS A 118 -4.85 -13.44 8.09
N GLU A 119 -5.84 -12.69 8.54
CA GLU A 119 -7.11 -13.24 9.05
C GLU A 119 -7.86 -14.02 7.96
N LEU A 120 -7.93 -13.47 6.74
CA LEU A 120 -8.53 -14.18 5.59
C LEU A 120 -7.72 -15.42 5.18
N THR A 121 -6.40 -15.36 5.26
CA THR A 121 -5.54 -16.51 4.95
C THR A 121 -5.76 -17.64 5.95
N ASP A 122 -5.90 -17.33 7.22
CA ASP A 122 -6.18 -18.33 8.27
C ASP A 122 -7.54 -19.00 8.05
N LEU A 123 -8.58 -18.23 7.72
CA LEU A 123 -9.90 -18.77 7.37
C LEU A 123 -9.86 -19.64 6.11
N ARG A 124 -9.16 -19.19 5.06
CA ARG A 124 -8.96 -19.96 3.83
C ARG A 124 -8.27 -21.29 4.13
N ASN A 125 -7.23 -21.30 4.94
CA ASN A 125 -6.51 -22.54 5.28
C ASN A 125 -7.39 -23.51 6.07
N LYS A 126 -8.20 -23.01 7.01
CA LYS A 126 -9.19 -23.85 7.72
C LYS A 126 -10.19 -24.46 6.74
N LEU A 127 -10.71 -23.69 5.78
CA LEU A 127 -11.65 -24.18 4.78
C LEU A 127 -11.00 -25.20 3.84
N LEU A 128 -9.77 -24.98 3.40
CA LEU A 128 -9.02 -25.95 2.58
C LEU A 128 -8.81 -27.27 3.32
N ASN A 129 -8.39 -27.22 4.59
CA ASN A 129 -8.22 -28.42 5.40
C ASN A 129 -9.55 -29.19 5.53
N PHE A 130 -10.66 -28.48 5.73
CA PHE A 130 -11.98 -29.10 5.80
C PHE A 130 -12.37 -29.75 4.46
N THR A 131 -12.14 -29.06 3.33
CA THR A 131 -12.39 -29.60 1.99
C THR A 131 -11.58 -30.87 1.73
N SER A 132 -10.30 -30.88 2.13
CA SER A 132 -9.46 -32.08 2.00
C SER A 132 -9.96 -33.27 2.81
N MET A 133 -10.58 -33.03 3.98
CA MET A 133 -11.22 -34.10 4.77
C MET A 133 -12.44 -34.66 4.08
N ILE A 134 -13.27 -33.80 3.42
CA ILE A 134 -14.42 -34.24 2.63
C ILE A 134 -13.96 -35.07 1.42
N GLU A 135 -12.91 -34.63 0.71
CA GLU A 135 -12.36 -35.35 -0.44
C GLU A 135 -11.89 -36.74 0.00
N LEU A 136 -11.18 -36.81 1.15
CA LEU A 136 -10.72 -38.08 1.72
C LEU A 136 -11.90 -39.01 2.07
N GLU A 137 -12.96 -38.48 2.68
CA GLU A 137 -14.18 -39.25 3.00
C GLU A 137 -14.87 -39.80 1.74
N LEU A 138 -14.88 -39.03 0.65
CA LEU A 138 -15.43 -39.48 -0.63
C LEU A 138 -14.58 -40.59 -1.26
N ASP A 139 -13.26 -40.49 -1.18
CA ASP A 139 -12.34 -41.50 -1.72
C ASP A 139 -12.43 -42.85 -0.97
N PHE A 140 -12.72 -42.79 0.33
CA PHE A 140 -12.85 -43.97 1.20
C PHE A 140 -14.32 -44.30 1.55
N SER A 141 -15.26 -43.85 0.75
CA SER A 141 -16.73 -44.02 0.98
C SER A 141 -17.19 -45.48 1.14
N GLU A 142 -16.38 -46.45 0.73
CA GLU A 142 -16.70 -47.90 0.88
C GLU A 142 -16.34 -48.42 2.29
N GLU A 143 -15.63 -47.68 3.15
CA GLU A 143 -15.11 -48.14 4.43
C GLU A 143 -15.88 -47.62 5.66
N ASP A 144 -17.03 -46.97 5.52
CA ASP A 144 -17.86 -46.38 6.62
C ASP A 144 -17.05 -45.46 7.59
N VAL A 145 -16.08 -44.74 7.09
CA VAL A 145 -15.22 -43.86 7.90
C VAL A 145 -15.65 -42.41 7.71
N GLU A 146 -16.12 -41.76 8.76
CA GLU A 146 -16.39 -40.30 8.78
C GLU A 146 -15.11 -39.52 9.13
N PHE A 147 -14.50 -38.84 8.16
CA PHE A 147 -13.34 -37.96 8.38
C PHE A 147 -13.76 -36.50 8.61
N ALA A 148 -14.92 -36.09 8.10
CA ALA A 148 -15.41 -34.72 8.18
C ALA A 148 -16.66 -34.61 9.07
N ASP A 149 -16.50 -34.07 10.28
CA ASP A 149 -17.62 -33.79 11.17
C ASP A 149 -18.47 -32.62 10.65
N ARG A 150 -19.74 -32.89 10.32
CA ARG A 150 -20.71 -31.87 9.86
C ARG A 150 -20.92 -30.77 10.88
N SER A 151 -20.75 -31.03 12.18
CA SER A 151 -20.84 -30.01 13.22
C SER A 151 -19.63 -29.07 13.17
N ALA A 152 -18.45 -29.58 12.84
CA ALA A 152 -17.25 -28.79 12.61
C ALA A 152 -17.37 -27.88 11.39
N LEU A 153 -18.01 -28.36 10.29
CA LEU A 153 -18.30 -27.53 9.11
C LEU A 153 -19.20 -26.36 9.46
N ARG A 154 -20.29 -26.59 10.20
CA ARG A 154 -21.20 -25.51 10.62
C ARG A 154 -20.48 -24.49 11.48
N LYS A 155 -19.68 -24.91 12.45
CA LYS A 155 -18.87 -23.99 13.28
C LYS A 155 -17.90 -23.18 12.44
N LEU A 156 -17.26 -23.78 11.45
CA LEU A 156 -16.35 -23.09 10.53
C LEU A 156 -17.11 -22.06 9.68
N ALA A 157 -18.30 -22.42 9.16
CA ALA A 157 -19.13 -21.50 8.40
C ALA A 157 -19.57 -20.29 9.26
N ASP A 158 -20.01 -20.54 10.51
CA ASP A 158 -20.36 -19.49 11.46
C ASP A 158 -19.16 -18.59 11.79
N GLU A 159 -17.96 -19.16 11.97
CA GLU A 159 -16.73 -18.40 12.19
C GLU A 159 -16.39 -17.49 11.00
N ILE A 160 -16.51 -18.02 9.78
CA ILE A 160 -16.29 -17.26 8.54
C ILE A 160 -17.29 -16.10 8.45
N GLU A 161 -18.58 -16.37 8.69
CA GLU A 161 -19.63 -15.35 8.66
C GLU A 161 -19.36 -14.24 9.69
N GLN A 162 -19.01 -14.60 10.93
CA GLN A 162 -18.71 -13.63 11.98
C GLN A 162 -17.52 -12.74 11.62
N VAL A 163 -16.44 -13.33 11.09
CA VAL A 163 -15.24 -12.57 10.70
C VAL A 163 -15.57 -11.64 9.54
N ILE A 164 -16.24 -12.13 8.49
CA ILE A 164 -16.62 -11.31 7.34
C ILE A 164 -17.58 -10.19 7.75
N SER A 165 -18.58 -10.48 8.57
CA SER A 165 -19.54 -9.47 9.07
C SER A 165 -18.85 -8.37 9.87
N ARG A 166 -17.89 -8.73 10.73
CA ARG A 166 -17.06 -7.77 11.47
C ARG A 166 -16.24 -6.90 10.52
N LEU A 167 -15.64 -7.49 9.49
CA LEU A 167 -14.83 -6.79 8.50
C LEU A 167 -15.69 -5.82 7.68
N VAL A 168 -16.86 -6.25 7.22
CA VAL A 168 -17.83 -5.38 6.52
C VAL A 168 -18.28 -4.22 7.39
N HIS A 169 -18.56 -4.46 8.67
CA HIS A 169 -18.93 -3.39 9.59
C HIS A 169 -17.78 -2.40 9.81
N SER A 170 -16.56 -2.92 10.02
CA SER A 170 -15.37 -2.07 10.19
C SER A 170 -15.05 -1.25 8.94
N PHE A 171 -15.38 -1.75 7.74
CA PHE A 171 -15.20 -1.02 6.49
C PHE A 171 -16.03 0.27 6.44
N SER A 172 -17.27 0.26 6.93
CA SER A 172 -18.12 1.46 6.95
C SER A 172 -17.51 2.57 7.83
N VAL A 173 -16.95 2.20 8.97
CA VAL A 173 -16.25 3.12 9.89
C VAL A 173 -14.93 3.60 9.27
N GLY A 174 -14.15 2.69 8.69
CA GLY A 174 -12.90 3.00 8.00
C GLY A 174 -13.11 3.96 6.82
N ASN A 175 -14.17 3.75 6.05
CA ASN A 175 -14.52 4.62 4.92
C ASN A 175 -14.93 6.03 5.36
N ALA A 176 -15.67 6.15 6.47
CA ALA A 176 -15.99 7.44 7.07
C ALA A 176 -14.74 8.18 7.59
N ILE A 177 -13.76 7.44 8.13
CA ILE A 177 -12.47 8.02 8.55
C ILE A 177 -11.65 8.47 7.33
N LYS A 178 -11.63 7.68 6.27
CA LYS A 178 -10.84 7.94 5.06
C LYS A 178 -11.39 9.12 4.24
N ASN A 179 -12.70 9.13 3.99
CA ASN A 179 -13.35 10.10 3.12
C ASN A 179 -13.96 11.28 3.89
N GLY A 180 -14.00 11.20 5.22
CA GLY A 180 -14.72 12.13 6.07
C GLY A 180 -16.24 11.93 5.99
N VAL A 181 -16.95 12.61 6.85
CA VAL A 181 -18.42 12.69 6.82
C VAL A 181 -18.81 14.05 6.25
N PRO A 182 -19.47 14.11 5.08
CA PRO A 182 -19.91 15.39 4.53
C PRO A 182 -20.96 16.02 5.44
N VAL A 183 -20.70 17.24 5.91
CA VAL A 183 -21.60 18.01 6.76
C VAL A 183 -21.97 19.30 6.06
N ALA A 184 -23.26 19.55 5.86
CA ALA A 184 -23.76 20.81 5.32
C ALA A 184 -24.29 21.70 6.44
N ILE A 185 -23.81 22.94 6.53
CA ILE A 185 -24.32 23.97 7.43
C ILE A 185 -25.32 24.82 6.67
N ILE A 186 -26.62 24.65 6.96
CA ILE A 186 -27.72 25.33 6.26
C ILE A 186 -28.31 26.38 7.18
N GLY A 187 -28.74 27.50 6.61
CA GLY A 187 -29.41 28.59 7.33
C GLY A 187 -29.48 29.86 6.48
N GLU A 188 -30.22 30.84 6.94
CA GLU A 188 -30.39 32.14 6.26
C GLU A 188 -29.06 32.89 6.06
N THR A 189 -29.04 33.83 5.12
CA THR A 189 -27.90 34.73 4.92
C THR A 189 -27.60 35.49 6.22
N ASN A 190 -26.31 35.65 6.54
CA ASN A 190 -25.83 36.32 7.76
C ASN A 190 -26.18 35.63 9.11
N ALA A 191 -26.67 34.39 9.11
CA ALA A 191 -26.95 33.61 10.32
C ALA A 191 -25.70 33.08 11.07
N GLY A 192 -24.51 33.55 10.71
CA GLY A 192 -23.27 33.18 11.39
C GLY A 192 -22.64 31.81 10.97
N LYS A 193 -23.08 31.24 9.85
CA LYS A 193 -22.56 29.94 9.33
C LYS A 193 -21.05 29.93 9.16
N SER A 194 -20.49 30.97 8.54
CA SER A 194 -19.04 31.12 8.29
C SER A 194 -18.26 31.26 9.61
N THR A 195 -18.84 31.95 10.60
CA THR A 195 -18.25 32.12 11.93
C THR A 195 -18.23 30.80 12.68
N LEU A 196 -19.32 30.02 12.58
CA LEU A 196 -19.38 28.66 13.16
C LEU A 196 -18.33 27.75 12.53
N LEU A 197 -18.23 27.75 11.20
CA LEU A 197 -17.25 26.94 10.45
C LEU A 197 -15.81 27.30 10.84
N LYS A 198 -15.47 28.60 10.92
CA LYS A 198 -14.15 29.08 11.38
C LYS A 198 -13.83 28.60 12.78
N ARG A 199 -14.79 28.63 13.69
CA ARG A 199 -14.63 28.15 15.07
C ARG A 199 -14.41 26.64 15.13
N LEU A 200 -15.13 25.86 14.32
CA LEU A 200 -14.99 24.38 14.28
C LEU A 200 -13.64 23.97 13.68
N LEU A 201 -13.20 24.64 12.62
CA LEU A 201 -11.94 24.33 11.96
C LEU A 201 -10.70 24.85 12.71
N ARG A 202 -10.88 25.75 13.67
CA ARG A 202 -9.79 26.48 14.38
C ARG A 202 -8.83 27.17 13.40
N GLU A 203 -9.33 27.57 12.24
CA GLU A 203 -8.56 28.19 11.16
C GLU A 203 -9.23 29.51 10.73
N ASP A 204 -8.41 30.54 10.45
CA ASP A 204 -8.86 31.79 9.86
C ASP A 204 -9.12 31.70 8.33
N ARG A 205 -9.10 30.51 7.76
CA ARG A 205 -9.19 30.23 6.32
C ARG A 205 -10.58 29.88 5.79
N ALA A 206 -11.64 30.53 6.24
CA ALA A 206 -12.88 30.47 5.48
C ALA A 206 -12.82 31.51 4.35
N LEU A 207 -12.68 31.07 3.12
CA LEU A 207 -12.94 31.92 1.94
C LEU A 207 -14.40 32.34 2.02
N VAL A 208 -14.61 33.60 2.38
CA VAL A 208 -15.91 34.26 2.22
C VAL A 208 -15.99 34.63 0.74
N SER A 209 -16.73 33.86 -0.06
CA SER A 209 -17.11 34.30 -1.39
C SER A 209 -18.33 35.23 -1.24
N ASP A 210 -18.13 36.50 -1.54
CA ASP A 210 -19.21 37.49 -1.71
C ASP A 210 -19.90 37.27 -3.07
N ILE A 211 -20.42 36.10 -3.33
CA ILE A 211 -21.27 35.84 -4.49
C ILE A 211 -22.73 35.95 -4.00
N HIS A 212 -23.39 37.03 -4.38
CA HIS A 212 -24.82 37.23 -4.26
C HIS A 212 -25.61 36.29 -5.21
#